data_13b31813e332746dd4b8bbd250e9bc39
#
_entry.id   13b31813e332746dd4b8bbd250e9bc39
#
_cell.length_a   1.000
_cell.length_b   1.000
_cell.length_c   1.000
_cell.angle_alpha   90.00
_cell.angle_beta   90.00
_cell.angle_gamma   90.00
#
_symmetry.space_group_name_H-M   'P 1'
#
loop_
_entity.id
_entity.type
_entity.pdbx_description
1 polymer ?
#
loop_
_entity_poly.entity_id
_entity_poly.type
_entity_poly.pdbx_seq_one_letter_code
_entity_poly.pdbx_strand_id
1 'polypeptide(L)'
;MTFNIALNFEDGITRFIQCHAGEKVLDAAYRQQVNLPMDCSDGVCGTCKCRCVSGEYGLGDEYLEEALSEDEAAERLVLTCQMVPSSDCVIDVPAAAAQCKTALASLGATVKAVNLLSDTAIELAIVLDEPLDFLAGQYINIQVPGTPQVRAYSFSSLPGSREGSFLIRNVPGGLMSQWLTQRASPGDRLTLSGPMGSFYLRSGERPLLLLAGGTGLAPLLSILQTLAMQRSARPVTLLYGVTRDRDLVKTDALEAVTGQLPAYRWLPVVADAQSQCPQRGFVTDHLNDAILNDGDVDIYLCGPPPMVNAVSTALRERGISPAGFWYEKFIASQSAAA
;
A
#
# COMPACT_ATOMS: atom_id res chain seq x y z
N MET A 1 -8.96 33.84 -5.06
CA MET A 1 -7.57 33.93 -4.59
C MET A 1 -6.93 32.59 -4.90
N THR A 2 -5.67 32.55 -5.32
CA THR A 2 -4.98 31.32 -5.74
C THR A 2 -3.62 31.31 -5.05
N PHE A 3 -3.21 30.16 -4.57
CA PHE A 3 -1.93 29.95 -3.89
C PHE A 3 -1.03 29.05 -4.74
N ASN A 4 0.28 29.33 -4.74
CA ASN A 4 1.27 28.49 -5.41
C ASN A 4 1.75 27.41 -4.43
N ILE A 5 1.67 26.16 -4.84
CA ILE A 5 2.13 25.02 -4.04
C ILE A 5 3.33 24.40 -4.75
N ALA A 6 4.48 24.41 -4.10
CA ALA A 6 5.67 23.69 -4.56
C ALA A 6 5.63 22.26 -4.00
N LEU A 7 5.63 21.29 -4.87
CA LEU A 7 5.66 19.86 -4.55
C LEU A 7 7.08 19.33 -4.79
N ASN A 8 7.81 19.05 -3.72
CA ASN A 8 9.15 18.47 -3.77
C ASN A 8 9.04 16.96 -3.72
N PHE A 9 9.54 16.29 -4.71
CA PHE A 9 9.51 14.84 -4.83
C PHE A 9 10.83 14.18 -4.40
N GLU A 10 10.79 12.90 -4.01
CA GLU A 10 11.96 12.13 -3.55
C GLU A 10 13.10 12.06 -4.58
N ASP A 11 12.79 12.18 -5.87
CA ASP A 11 13.77 12.20 -6.96
C ASP A 11 14.41 13.58 -7.19
N GLY A 12 14.20 14.53 -6.26
CA GLY A 12 14.76 15.88 -6.32
C GLY A 12 14.07 16.82 -7.30
N ILE A 13 13.00 16.39 -7.94
CA ILE A 13 12.19 17.22 -8.85
C ILE A 13 11.21 18.05 -8.02
N THR A 14 11.08 19.34 -8.34
CA THR A 14 10.01 20.20 -7.80
C THR A 14 9.01 20.51 -8.91
N ARG A 15 7.71 20.40 -8.61
CA ARG A 15 6.61 20.85 -9.46
C ARG A 15 5.79 21.91 -8.76
N PHE A 16 5.31 22.85 -9.53
CA PHE A 16 4.43 23.91 -9.04
C PHE A 16 3.01 23.66 -9.52
N ILE A 17 2.06 23.74 -8.60
CA ILE A 17 0.63 23.72 -8.91
C ILE A 17 -0.02 24.96 -8.32
N GLN A 18 -1.17 25.33 -8.85
CA GLN A 18 -2.01 26.40 -8.33
C GLN A 18 -3.23 25.83 -7.64
N CYS A 19 -3.42 26.17 -6.37
CA CYS A 19 -4.55 25.76 -5.55
C CYS A 19 -5.49 26.95 -5.31
N HIS A 20 -6.77 26.80 -5.62
CA HIS A 20 -7.75 27.85 -5.36
C HIS A 20 -8.09 27.94 -3.88
N ALA A 21 -8.51 29.12 -3.42
CA ALA A 21 -8.97 29.28 -2.04
C ALA A 21 -10.14 28.30 -1.77
N GLY A 22 -10.01 27.53 -0.70
CA GLY A 22 -10.96 26.49 -0.32
C GLY A 22 -10.80 25.14 -1.04
N GLU A 23 -9.89 25.04 -2.03
CA GLU A 23 -9.59 23.79 -2.74
C GLU A 23 -8.60 22.95 -1.92
N LYS A 24 -8.78 21.64 -1.88
CA LYS A 24 -7.82 20.70 -1.29
C LYS A 24 -6.62 20.51 -2.20
N VAL A 25 -5.42 20.36 -1.62
CA VAL A 25 -4.16 20.21 -2.39
C VAL A 25 -4.22 19.01 -3.34
N LEU A 26 -4.82 17.90 -2.91
CA LEU A 26 -4.98 16.71 -3.75
C LEU A 26 -5.79 17.00 -5.01
N ASP A 27 -6.92 17.72 -4.87
CA ASP A 27 -7.79 18.06 -5.99
C ASP A 27 -7.11 19.04 -6.96
N ALA A 28 -6.39 20.04 -6.41
CA ALA A 28 -5.62 21.00 -7.20
C ALA A 28 -4.50 20.31 -7.99
N ALA A 29 -3.81 19.34 -7.37
CA ALA A 29 -2.78 18.54 -8.03
C ALA A 29 -3.37 17.70 -9.15
N TYR A 30 -4.46 16.98 -8.88
CA TYR A 30 -5.16 16.15 -9.87
C TYR A 30 -5.65 16.97 -11.08
N ARG A 31 -6.25 18.12 -10.82
CA ARG A 31 -6.71 19.06 -11.88
C ARG A 31 -5.58 19.50 -12.81
N GLN A 32 -4.34 19.54 -12.31
CA GLN A 32 -3.15 19.93 -13.07
C GLN A 32 -2.28 18.73 -13.45
N GLN A 33 -2.87 17.54 -13.49
CA GLN A 33 -2.25 16.30 -13.96
C GLN A 33 -1.03 15.88 -13.12
N VAL A 34 -1.06 16.16 -11.84
CA VAL A 34 -0.13 15.64 -10.85
C VAL A 34 -0.88 14.69 -9.93
N ASN A 35 -0.68 13.40 -10.11
CA ASN A 35 -1.32 12.36 -9.30
C ASN A 35 -0.50 12.15 -8.02
N LEU A 36 -0.81 12.89 -6.97
CA LEU A 36 -0.23 12.64 -5.66
C LEU A 36 -0.65 11.26 -5.14
N PRO A 37 0.17 10.61 -4.28
CA PRO A 37 -0.22 9.38 -3.62
C PRO A 37 -1.59 9.53 -2.95
N MET A 38 -2.53 8.66 -3.28
CA MET A 38 -3.87 8.68 -2.68
C MET A 38 -4.54 7.31 -2.81
N ASP A 39 -5.47 7.02 -1.91
CA ASP A 39 -6.23 5.79 -1.88
C ASP A 39 -7.73 6.03 -1.65
N CYS A 40 -8.06 6.69 -0.53
CA CYS A 40 -9.44 6.90 -0.12
C CYS A 40 -10.00 8.27 -0.48
N SER A 41 -9.21 9.32 -0.59
CA SER A 41 -9.58 10.73 -0.73
C SER A 41 -10.37 11.33 0.45
N ASP A 42 -10.64 10.56 1.50
CA ASP A 42 -11.58 10.88 2.59
C ASP A 42 -10.90 11.06 3.96
N GLY A 43 -9.56 11.08 4.02
CA GLY A 43 -8.84 11.27 5.28
C GLY A 43 -8.76 10.05 6.18
N VAL A 44 -9.00 8.82 5.67
CA VAL A 44 -9.09 7.61 6.50
C VAL A 44 -7.90 6.65 6.34
N CYS A 45 -7.16 6.69 5.21
CA CYS A 45 -6.13 5.69 4.93
C CYS A 45 -4.69 6.15 5.22
N GLY A 46 -4.41 7.45 5.22
CA GLY A 46 -3.08 8.00 5.41
C GLY A 46 -2.15 7.94 4.18
N THR A 47 -2.58 7.35 3.04
CA THR A 47 -1.76 7.18 1.84
C THR A 47 -1.29 8.52 1.24
N CYS A 48 -2.09 9.58 1.37
CA CYS A 48 -1.79 10.92 0.87
C CYS A 48 -1.00 11.77 1.87
N LYS A 49 -0.38 11.14 2.89
CA LYS A 49 0.39 11.87 3.91
C LYS A 49 1.65 12.45 3.30
N CYS A 50 1.82 13.75 3.46
CA CYS A 50 2.96 14.54 3.01
C CYS A 50 3.45 15.42 4.16
N ARG A 51 4.60 16.07 4.01
CA ARG A 51 5.10 17.06 4.98
C ARG A 51 4.97 18.46 4.41
N CYS A 52 4.27 19.35 5.08
CA CYS A 52 4.24 20.77 4.74
C CYS A 52 5.45 21.47 5.36
N VAL A 53 6.47 21.75 4.54
CA VAL A 53 7.73 22.37 5.00
C VAL A 53 7.53 23.84 5.35
N SER A 54 6.71 24.56 4.56
CA SER A 54 6.41 25.98 4.80
C SER A 54 5.04 26.36 4.25
N GLY A 55 4.49 27.45 4.77
CA GLY A 55 3.18 27.99 4.43
C GLY A 55 2.13 27.71 5.48
N GLU A 56 0.97 28.39 5.36
CA GLU A 56 -0.18 28.26 6.25
C GLU A 56 -1.29 27.48 5.56
N TYR A 57 -1.95 26.63 6.33
CA TYR A 57 -3.02 25.76 5.85
C TYR A 57 -3.99 25.40 6.97
N GLY A 58 -5.19 24.97 6.60
CA GLY A 58 -6.12 24.26 7.47
C GLY A 58 -6.18 22.78 7.08
N LEU A 59 -6.34 21.93 8.07
CA LEU A 59 -6.80 20.55 7.89
C LEU A 59 -8.30 20.54 8.21
N GLY A 60 -9.08 19.83 7.41
CA GLY A 60 -10.48 19.61 7.74
C GLY A 60 -10.63 18.76 9.01
N ASP A 61 -11.82 18.77 9.59
CA ASP A 61 -12.15 17.94 10.78
C ASP A 61 -12.57 16.51 10.40
N GLU A 62 -12.55 16.16 9.11
CA GLU A 62 -13.09 14.91 8.57
C GLU A 62 -11.98 13.87 8.27
N TYR A 63 -11.05 13.67 9.20
CA TYR A 63 -10.06 12.61 9.06
C TYR A 63 -9.93 11.79 10.34
N LEU A 64 -9.48 10.53 10.19
CA LEU A 64 -9.26 9.64 11.32
C LEU A 64 -7.88 9.87 11.94
N GLU A 65 -7.80 9.77 13.27
CA GLU A 65 -6.53 9.84 14.00
C GLU A 65 -5.53 8.76 13.54
N GLU A 66 -6.03 7.60 13.11
CA GLU A 66 -5.21 6.54 12.52
C GLU A 66 -4.59 6.92 11.17
N ALA A 67 -5.15 7.89 10.46
CA ALA A 67 -4.58 8.41 9.21
C ALA A 67 -3.56 9.52 9.46
N LEU A 68 -3.81 10.38 10.46
CA LEU A 68 -2.92 11.46 10.88
C LEU A 68 -3.14 11.72 12.37
N SER A 69 -2.16 11.36 13.20
CA SER A 69 -2.23 11.62 14.64
C SER A 69 -1.97 13.11 14.97
N GLU A 70 -2.37 13.52 16.18
CA GLU A 70 -2.09 14.88 16.67
C GLU A 70 -0.57 15.17 16.68
N ASP A 71 0.25 14.21 17.09
CA ASP A 71 1.71 14.36 17.11
C ASP A 71 2.27 14.56 15.68
N GLU A 72 1.80 13.77 14.71
CA GLU A 72 2.18 13.89 13.31
C GLU A 72 1.75 15.26 12.71
N ALA A 73 0.54 15.71 13.05
CA ALA A 73 0.06 17.03 12.63
C ALA A 73 0.89 18.17 13.25
N ALA A 74 1.31 18.03 14.52
CA ALA A 74 2.21 18.98 15.18
C ALA A 74 3.60 19.04 14.52
N GLU A 75 4.07 17.92 13.95
CA GLU A 75 5.27 17.84 13.12
C GLU A 75 5.06 18.30 11.67
N ARG A 76 3.92 18.92 11.39
CA ARG A 76 3.51 19.44 10.07
C ARG A 76 3.35 18.34 8.99
N LEU A 77 3.06 17.11 9.39
CA LEU A 77 2.52 16.13 8.46
C LEU A 77 1.08 16.51 8.13
N VAL A 78 0.69 16.30 6.89
CA VAL A 78 -0.63 16.67 6.36
C VAL A 78 -1.17 15.56 5.50
N LEU A 79 -2.49 15.45 5.43
CA LEU A 79 -3.17 14.65 4.42
C LEU A 79 -3.54 15.58 3.26
N THR A 80 -2.96 15.39 2.08
CA THR A 80 -3.23 16.27 0.93
C THR A 80 -4.70 16.26 0.50
N CYS A 81 -5.44 15.20 0.81
CA CYS A 81 -6.88 15.10 0.60
C CYS A 81 -7.71 15.90 1.64
N GLN A 82 -7.09 16.45 2.68
CA GLN A 82 -7.75 17.29 3.70
C GLN A 82 -7.11 18.67 3.82
N MET A 83 -5.88 18.86 3.33
CA MET A 83 -5.15 20.09 3.41
C MET A 83 -5.72 21.14 2.47
N VAL A 84 -6.16 22.27 3.05
CA VAL A 84 -6.61 23.49 2.33
C VAL A 84 -5.61 24.61 2.61
N PRO A 85 -4.80 25.03 1.63
CA PRO A 85 -3.82 26.09 1.84
C PRO A 85 -4.49 27.47 2.02
N SER A 86 -3.91 28.28 2.89
CA SER A 86 -4.27 29.68 3.08
C SER A 86 -3.14 30.65 2.72
N SER A 87 -1.98 30.13 2.35
CA SER A 87 -0.86 30.85 1.75
C SER A 87 -0.16 29.97 0.69
N ASP A 88 0.86 30.50 0.02
CA ASP A 88 1.78 29.68 -0.75
C ASP A 88 2.46 28.65 0.17
N CYS A 89 2.56 27.38 -0.28
CA CYS A 89 3.10 26.29 0.52
C CYS A 89 4.21 25.54 -0.20
N VAL A 90 5.09 24.92 0.58
CA VAL A 90 6.06 23.93 0.11
C VAL A 90 5.75 22.58 0.77
N ILE A 91 5.59 21.55 -0.03
CA ILE A 91 5.17 20.22 0.43
C ILE A 91 6.17 19.17 -0.09
N ASP A 92 6.74 18.41 0.82
CA ASP A 92 7.56 17.25 0.49
C ASP A 92 6.64 16.04 0.28
N VAL A 93 6.72 15.44 -0.90
CA VAL A 93 5.91 14.32 -1.35
C VAL A 93 6.76 13.04 -1.31
N PRO A 94 6.36 12.00 -0.54
CA PRO A 94 7.11 10.77 -0.39
C PRO A 94 6.93 9.83 -1.61
N ALA A 95 7.21 10.35 -2.81
CA ALA A 95 7.14 9.64 -4.08
C ALA A 95 8.04 10.33 -5.12
N ALA A 96 8.44 9.63 -6.17
CA ALA A 96 9.14 10.23 -7.29
C ALA A 96 8.17 10.97 -8.23
N ALA A 97 8.60 12.11 -8.79
CA ALA A 97 7.77 12.92 -9.70
C ALA A 97 7.37 12.15 -10.96
N ALA A 98 8.20 11.19 -11.40
CA ALA A 98 7.89 10.34 -12.55
C ALA A 98 6.64 9.48 -12.34
N GLN A 99 6.35 9.08 -11.09
CA GLN A 99 5.20 8.26 -10.71
C GLN A 99 3.93 9.08 -10.53
N CYS A 100 4.10 10.36 -10.25
CA CYS A 100 3.00 11.33 -10.11
C CYS A 100 2.66 12.01 -11.44
N LYS A 101 3.17 11.50 -12.58
CA LYS A 101 2.88 12.00 -13.91
C LYS A 101 1.62 11.36 -14.48
N THR A 102 0.73 12.20 -15.01
CA THR A 102 -0.30 11.91 -15.98
C THR A 102 -1.66 11.40 -15.48
N ALA A 103 -2.65 11.64 -16.34
CA ALA A 103 -3.98 11.06 -16.23
C ALA A 103 -3.87 9.55 -16.02
N LEU A 104 -4.62 9.04 -15.04
CA LEU A 104 -4.75 7.61 -14.80
C LEU A 104 -5.11 6.92 -16.12
N ALA A 105 -4.23 6.08 -16.61
CA ALA A 105 -4.53 5.31 -17.82
C ALA A 105 -5.72 4.39 -17.50
N SER A 106 -6.75 4.44 -18.33
CA SER A 106 -7.81 3.43 -18.30
C SER A 106 -7.30 2.22 -19.05
N LEU A 107 -7.18 1.10 -18.37
CA LEU A 107 -6.62 -0.14 -18.87
C LEU A 107 -7.71 -1.21 -18.94
N GLY A 108 -7.70 -2.02 -19.99
CA GLY A 108 -8.53 -3.19 -20.09
C GLY A 108 -7.78 -4.44 -19.62
N ALA A 109 -8.52 -5.36 -19.00
CA ALA A 109 -8.01 -6.68 -18.67
C ALA A 109 -9.11 -7.75 -18.79
N THR A 110 -8.68 -9.00 -18.81
CA THR A 110 -9.57 -10.17 -18.82
C THR A 110 -9.27 -11.04 -17.62
N VAL A 111 -10.29 -11.51 -16.94
CA VAL A 111 -10.14 -12.49 -15.85
C VAL A 111 -9.52 -13.77 -16.41
N LYS A 112 -8.38 -14.18 -15.85
CA LYS A 112 -7.72 -15.45 -16.14
C LYS A 112 -8.22 -16.56 -15.22
N ALA A 113 -8.28 -16.27 -13.92
CA ALA A 113 -8.77 -17.20 -12.91
C ALA A 113 -9.19 -16.45 -11.63
N VAL A 114 -10.10 -17.05 -10.89
CA VAL A 114 -10.47 -16.65 -9.52
C VAL A 114 -10.32 -17.88 -8.63
N ASN A 115 -9.44 -17.80 -7.65
CA ASN A 115 -9.15 -18.92 -6.75
C ASN A 115 -9.49 -18.52 -5.31
N LEU A 116 -10.41 -19.23 -4.67
CA LEU A 116 -10.64 -19.08 -3.23
C LEU A 116 -9.50 -19.78 -2.50
N LEU A 117 -8.59 -19.01 -1.91
CA LEU A 117 -7.41 -19.54 -1.21
C LEU A 117 -7.73 -19.93 0.22
N SER A 118 -8.63 -19.19 0.86
CA SER A 118 -9.17 -19.45 2.21
C SER A 118 -10.53 -18.77 2.34
N ASP A 119 -11.20 -18.96 3.48
CA ASP A 119 -12.45 -18.23 3.77
C ASP A 119 -12.28 -16.71 3.72
N THR A 120 -11.06 -16.23 3.96
CA THR A 120 -10.74 -14.80 4.10
C THR A 120 -9.96 -14.20 2.93
N ALA A 121 -9.49 -15.04 1.98
CA ALA A 121 -8.62 -14.58 0.89
C ALA A 121 -9.00 -15.20 -0.46
N ILE A 122 -9.08 -14.34 -1.48
CA ILE A 122 -9.32 -14.69 -2.88
C ILE A 122 -8.11 -14.23 -3.70
N GLU A 123 -7.64 -15.06 -4.60
CA GLU A 123 -6.71 -14.64 -5.64
C GLU A 123 -7.49 -14.34 -6.92
N LEU A 124 -7.29 -13.15 -7.46
CA LEU A 124 -7.73 -12.77 -8.79
C LEU A 124 -6.50 -12.71 -9.70
N ALA A 125 -6.46 -13.57 -10.73
CA ALA A 125 -5.48 -13.52 -11.80
C ALA A 125 -6.11 -12.93 -13.06
N ILE A 126 -5.40 -12.00 -13.72
CA ILE A 126 -5.87 -11.30 -14.92
C ILE A 126 -4.83 -11.34 -16.05
N VAL A 127 -5.29 -11.09 -17.26
CA VAL A 127 -4.44 -10.77 -18.41
C VAL A 127 -4.78 -9.36 -18.87
N LEU A 128 -3.81 -8.46 -18.79
CA LEU A 128 -3.89 -7.07 -19.26
C LEU A 128 -3.87 -7.04 -20.79
N ASP A 129 -4.56 -6.08 -21.38
CA ASP A 129 -4.55 -5.88 -22.85
C ASP A 129 -3.15 -5.54 -23.36
N GLU A 130 -2.35 -4.83 -22.55
CA GLU A 130 -0.95 -4.51 -22.80
C GLU A 130 -0.09 -4.73 -21.55
N PRO A 131 1.23 -4.94 -21.70
CA PRO A 131 2.13 -5.01 -20.53
C PRO A 131 2.04 -3.71 -19.72
N LEU A 132 2.03 -3.84 -18.40
CA LEU A 132 1.96 -2.72 -17.49
C LEU A 132 3.24 -2.62 -16.65
N ASP A 133 3.94 -1.51 -16.80
CA ASP A 133 5.02 -1.16 -15.89
C ASP A 133 4.45 -0.49 -14.64
N PHE A 134 4.80 -1.05 -13.49
CA PHE A 134 4.52 -0.48 -12.18
C PHE A 134 5.70 -0.75 -11.25
N LEU A 135 5.77 -0.07 -10.14
CA LEU A 135 6.77 -0.36 -9.12
C LEU A 135 6.24 -1.44 -8.17
N ALA A 136 7.08 -2.44 -7.89
CA ALA A 136 6.69 -3.53 -7.00
C ALA A 136 6.24 -3.00 -5.63
N GLY A 137 5.02 -3.28 -5.26
CA GLY A 137 4.32 -2.73 -4.09
C GLY A 137 3.16 -1.80 -4.43
N GLN A 138 3.12 -1.21 -5.62
CA GLN A 138 2.01 -0.35 -6.05
C GLN A 138 0.70 -1.13 -6.24
N TYR A 139 -0.41 -0.37 -6.27
CA TYR A 139 -1.76 -0.88 -6.48
C TYR A 139 -2.40 -0.33 -7.77
N ILE A 140 -3.53 -0.89 -8.13
CA ILE A 140 -4.38 -0.42 -9.21
C ILE A 140 -5.84 -0.41 -8.74
N ASN A 141 -6.63 0.52 -9.25
CA ASN A 141 -8.07 0.53 -9.06
C ASN A 141 -8.73 -0.39 -10.07
N ILE A 142 -9.62 -1.26 -9.61
CA ILE A 142 -10.45 -2.12 -10.44
C ILE A 142 -11.91 -1.72 -10.27
N GLN A 143 -12.59 -1.38 -11.38
CA GLN A 143 -14.03 -1.14 -11.35
C GLN A 143 -14.75 -2.45 -11.03
N VAL A 144 -15.66 -2.41 -10.06
CA VAL A 144 -16.50 -3.57 -9.73
C VAL A 144 -17.51 -3.76 -10.88
N PRO A 145 -17.47 -4.89 -11.59
CA PRO A 145 -18.31 -5.10 -12.77
C PRO A 145 -19.80 -4.92 -12.48
N GLY A 146 -20.46 -4.15 -13.35
CA GLY A 146 -21.89 -3.83 -13.21
C GLY A 146 -22.18 -2.68 -12.23
N THR A 147 -21.17 -1.99 -11.73
CA THR A 147 -21.31 -0.83 -10.83
C THR A 147 -20.40 0.31 -11.22
N PRO A 148 -20.64 1.55 -10.80
CA PRO A 148 -19.68 2.65 -10.97
C PRO A 148 -18.54 2.62 -9.93
N GLN A 149 -18.57 1.72 -8.96
CA GLN A 149 -17.64 1.71 -7.85
C GLN A 149 -16.31 1.07 -8.23
N VAL A 150 -15.22 1.61 -7.71
CA VAL A 150 -13.86 1.08 -7.86
C VAL A 150 -13.33 0.59 -6.53
N ARG A 151 -12.38 -0.34 -6.58
CA ARG A 151 -11.65 -0.85 -5.42
C ARG A 151 -10.16 -0.93 -5.73
N ALA A 152 -9.34 -0.49 -4.79
CA ALA A 152 -7.89 -0.53 -4.88
C ALA A 152 -7.37 -1.92 -4.48
N TYR A 153 -6.45 -2.47 -5.29
CA TYR A 153 -5.78 -3.74 -5.02
C TYR A 153 -4.31 -3.67 -5.41
N SER A 154 -3.44 -3.98 -4.44
CA SER A 154 -2.00 -4.06 -4.68
C SER A 154 -1.66 -5.29 -5.51
N PHE A 155 -0.76 -5.11 -6.47
CA PHE A 155 -0.27 -6.24 -7.26
C PHE A 155 0.47 -7.25 -6.38
N SER A 156 0.21 -8.53 -6.60
CA SER A 156 0.97 -9.65 -6.03
C SER A 156 1.88 -10.32 -7.06
N SER A 157 1.92 -9.80 -8.27
CA SER A 157 2.72 -10.28 -9.41
C SER A 157 3.91 -9.35 -9.71
N LEU A 158 4.78 -9.78 -10.61
CA LEU A 158 5.90 -9.00 -11.14
C LEU A 158 5.41 -7.84 -12.04
N PRO A 159 6.11 -6.69 -12.03
CA PRO A 159 5.95 -5.63 -13.03
C PRO A 159 6.36 -6.07 -14.44
N GLY A 160 5.95 -5.27 -15.45
CA GLY A 160 6.41 -5.41 -16.84
C GLY A 160 5.78 -6.57 -17.60
N SER A 161 4.76 -7.22 -17.04
CA SER A 161 4.06 -8.36 -17.65
C SER A 161 2.63 -7.98 -18.05
N ARG A 162 2.05 -8.77 -18.97
CA ARG A 162 0.61 -8.75 -19.21
C ARG A 162 -0.18 -9.54 -18.16
N GLU A 163 0.48 -10.39 -17.40
CA GLU A 163 -0.17 -11.16 -16.34
C GLU A 163 -0.12 -10.36 -15.04
N GLY A 164 -1.28 -10.12 -14.44
CA GLY A 164 -1.44 -9.50 -13.14
C GLY A 164 -2.12 -10.44 -12.15
N SER A 165 -1.76 -10.34 -10.88
CA SER A 165 -2.48 -11.04 -9.82
C SER A 165 -2.64 -10.16 -8.58
N PHE A 166 -3.70 -10.46 -7.81
CA PHE A 166 -4.08 -9.72 -6.61
C PHE A 166 -4.50 -10.68 -5.52
N LEU A 167 -4.14 -10.39 -4.27
CA LEU A 167 -4.72 -11.05 -3.10
C LEU A 167 -5.81 -10.15 -2.52
N ILE A 168 -7.04 -10.57 -2.61
CA ILE A 168 -8.22 -9.80 -2.25
C ILE A 168 -8.82 -10.38 -0.98
N ARG A 169 -9.02 -9.52 0.03
CA ARG A 169 -9.75 -9.93 1.22
C ARG A 169 -11.18 -10.30 0.87
N ASN A 170 -11.62 -11.49 1.25
CA ASN A 170 -13.01 -11.90 1.12
C ASN A 170 -13.83 -11.25 2.25
N VAL A 171 -14.52 -10.16 1.91
CA VAL A 171 -15.35 -9.40 2.85
C VAL A 171 -16.79 -9.85 2.72
N PRO A 172 -17.42 -10.38 3.78
CA PRO A 172 -18.83 -10.73 3.75
C PRO A 172 -19.70 -9.53 3.32
N GLY A 173 -20.53 -9.70 2.30
CA GLY A 173 -21.37 -8.64 1.75
C GLY A 173 -20.63 -7.60 0.89
N GLY A 174 -19.33 -7.67 0.76
CA GLY A 174 -18.53 -6.76 -0.06
C GLY A 174 -18.82 -6.93 -1.56
N LEU A 175 -19.02 -5.83 -2.29
CA LEU A 175 -19.40 -5.87 -3.71
C LEU A 175 -18.43 -6.69 -4.58
N MET A 176 -17.12 -6.43 -4.45
CA MET A 176 -16.10 -7.15 -5.20
C MET A 176 -16.01 -8.62 -4.75
N SER A 177 -16.11 -8.89 -3.44
CA SER A 177 -16.09 -10.27 -2.92
C SER A 177 -17.28 -11.07 -3.44
N GLN A 178 -18.49 -10.48 -3.44
CA GLN A 178 -19.66 -11.13 -4.01
C GLN A 178 -19.52 -11.38 -5.51
N TRP A 179 -19.01 -10.42 -6.26
CA TRP A 179 -18.79 -10.60 -7.68
C TRP A 179 -17.79 -11.72 -7.94
N LEU A 180 -16.63 -11.70 -7.26
CA LEU A 180 -15.58 -12.72 -7.41
C LEU A 180 -16.05 -14.13 -7.05
N THR A 181 -16.85 -14.29 -5.98
CA THR A 181 -17.25 -15.61 -5.47
C THR A 181 -18.49 -16.20 -6.14
N GLN A 182 -19.35 -15.34 -6.76
CA GLN A 182 -20.65 -15.80 -7.25
C GLN A 182 -20.84 -15.63 -8.76
N ARG A 183 -20.09 -14.74 -9.42
CA ARG A 183 -20.37 -14.35 -10.80
C ARG A 183 -19.14 -14.37 -11.72
N ALA A 184 -17.95 -14.06 -11.17
CA ALA A 184 -16.75 -13.92 -11.97
C ALA A 184 -16.36 -15.24 -12.66
N SER A 185 -16.05 -15.13 -13.93
CA SER A 185 -15.65 -16.28 -14.77
C SER A 185 -14.42 -15.90 -15.61
N PRO A 186 -13.55 -16.88 -15.96
CA PRO A 186 -12.51 -16.65 -16.94
C PRO A 186 -13.10 -16.09 -18.25
N GLY A 187 -12.48 -15.04 -18.78
CA GLY A 187 -12.97 -14.31 -19.95
C GLY A 187 -13.74 -13.02 -19.64
N ASP A 188 -14.18 -12.80 -18.41
CA ASP A 188 -14.86 -11.54 -18.03
C ASP A 188 -13.94 -10.35 -18.19
N ARG A 189 -14.49 -9.25 -18.69
CA ARG A 189 -13.76 -8.00 -18.90
C ARG A 189 -13.73 -7.13 -17.64
N LEU A 190 -12.58 -6.55 -17.37
CA LEU A 190 -12.34 -5.62 -16.28
C LEU A 190 -11.84 -4.29 -16.83
N THR A 191 -12.23 -3.20 -16.16
CA THR A 191 -11.70 -1.86 -16.35
C THR A 191 -10.85 -1.50 -15.14
N LEU A 192 -9.61 -1.10 -15.41
CA LEU A 192 -8.65 -0.73 -14.38
C LEU A 192 -8.18 0.70 -14.59
N SER A 193 -7.70 1.33 -13.52
CA SER A 193 -7.04 2.64 -13.60
C SER A 193 -5.86 2.70 -12.64
N GLY A 194 -4.72 3.15 -13.12
CA GLY A 194 -3.46 3.19 -12.39
C GLY A 194 -2.25 2.92 -13.30
N PRO A 195 -1.09 2.50 -12.76
CA PRO A 195 -0.80 2.15 -11.36
C PRO A 195 -0.72 3.37 -10.43
N MET A 196 -0.83 3.14 -9.11
CA MET A 196 -0.85 4.17 -8.08
C MET A 196 -0.13 3.73 -6.82
N GLY A 197 0.05 4.66 -5.88
CA GLY A 197 0.57 4.42 -4.54
C GLY A 197 2.04 4.78 -4.36
N SER A 198 2.37 5.20 -3.14
CA SER A 198 3.73 5.52 -2.71
C SER A 198 4.42 4.35 -2.00
N PHE A 199 3.70 3.26 -1.77
CA PHE A 199 4.23 2.03 -1.19
C PHE A 199 4.87 1.18 -2.31
N TYR A 200 6.20 1.29 -2.46
CA TYR A 200 6.94 0.52 -3.47
C TYR A 200 8.40 0.32 -3.04
N LEU A 201 9.04 -0.70 -3.60
CA LEU A 201 10.43 -1.04 -3.31
C LEU A 201 11.38 0.09 -3.72
N ARG A 202 12.10 0.66 -2.74
CA ARG A 202 13.18 1.64 -2.98
C ARG A 202 14.50 0.93 -3.23
N SER A 203 15.33 1.58 -4.02
CA SER A 203 16.73 1.18 -4.21
C SER A 203 17.49 1.30 -2.89
N GLY A 204 18.43 0.39 -2.66
CA GLY A 204 19.28 0.42 -1.47
C GLY A 204 19.85 -0.94 -1.14
N GLU A 205 20.73 -0.99 -0.15
CA GLU A 205 21.44 -2.20 0.28
C GLU A 205 21.12 -2.59 1.73
N ARG A 206 20.41 -1.71 2.49
CA ARG A 206 20.03 -1.99 3.87
C ARG A 206 19.18 -3.24 3.97
N PRO A 207 19.26 -3.97 5.10
CA PRO A 207 18.33 -5.06 5.37
C PRO A 207 16.88 -4.63 5.21
N LEU A 208 16.06 -5.52 4.67
CA LEU A 208 14.62 -5.33 4.53
C LEU A 208 13.88 -6.10 5.62
N LEU A 209 13.00 -5.41 6.32
CA LEU A 209 11.99 -6.03 7.18
C LEU A 209 10.63 -5.85 6.54
N LEU A 210 10.05 -6.94 6.07
CA LEU A 210 8.72 -6.99 5.46
C LEU A 210 7.72 -7.48 6.51
N LEU A 211 6.64 -6.73 6.73
CA LEU A 211 5.61 -7.06 7.70
C LEU A 211 4.27 -7.15 6.99
N ALA A 212 3.74 -8.37 6.85
CA ALA A 212 2.47 -8.65 6.19
C ALA A 212 1.37 -8.97 7.18
N GLY A 213 0.17 -8.39 6.99
CA GLY A 213 -1.05 -8.78 7.71
C GLY A 213 -2.12 -9.30 6.75
N GLY A 214 -2.43 -10.61 6.79
CA GLY A 214 -3.42 -11.23 5.91
C GLY A 214 -3.13 -10.96 4.43
N THR A 215 -4.08 -10.37 3.70
CA THR A 215 -3.92 -10.02 2.28
C THR A 215 -2.95 -8.86 2.03
N GLY A 216 -2.46 -8.17 3.07
CA GLY A 216 -1.33 -7.25 2.99
C GLY A 216 -0.03 -7.92 2.52
N LEU A 217 -0.03 -9.25 2.41
CA LEU A 217 1.03 -9.99 1.73
C LEU A 217 1.15 -9.63 0.23
N ALA A 218 0.08 -9.18 -0.43
CA ALA A 218 0.06 -8.93 -1.89
C ALA A 218 1.22 -8.05 -2.37
N PRO A 219 1.38 -6.79 -1.91
CA PRO A 219 2.45 -5.92 -2.37
C PRO A 219 3.84 -6.46 -2.02
N LEU A 220 3.96 -7.18 -0.91
CA LEU A 220 5.23 -7.76 -0.47
C LEU A 220 5.64 -8.96 -1.33
N LEU A 221 4.68 -9.73 -1.87
CA LEU A 221 4.96 -10.77 -2.88
C LEU A 221 5.55 -10.15 -4.15
N SER A 222 4.99 -9.06 -4.64
CA SER A 222 5.54 -8.33 -5.79
C SER A 222 6.96 -7.85 -5.53
N ILE A 223 7.22 -7.29 -4.33
CA ILE A 223 8.56 -6.88 -3.89
C ILE A 223 9.51 -8.07 -3.85
N LEU A 224 9.14 -9.16 -3.22
CA LEU A 224 9.97 -10.37 -3.11
C LEU A 224 10.32 -10.97 -4.48
N GLN A 225 9.34 -11.09 -5.37
CA GLN A 225 9.57 -11.59 -6.72
C GLN A 225 10.50 -10.68 -7.52
N THR A 226 10.37 -9.36 -7.34
CA THR A 226 11.24 -8.37 -7.99
C THR A 226 12.68 -8.49 -7.49
N LEU A 227 12.89 -8.62 -6.18
CA LEU A 227 14.21 -8.85 -5.59
C LEU A 227 14.83 -10.17 -6.09
N ALA A 228 14.04 -11.23 -6.18
CA ALA A 228 14.46 -12.53 -6.71
C ALA A 228 14.88 -12.43 -8.19
N MET A 229 14.07 -11.76 -9.02
CA MET A 229 14.42 -11.52 -10.44
C MET A 229 15.70 -10.71 -10.59
N GLN A 230 15.94 -9.74 -9.72
CA GLN A 230 17.16 -8.92 -9.67
C GLN A 230 18.34 -9.66 -9.05
N ARG A 231 18.16 -10.85 -8.51
CA ARG A 231 19.17 -11.61 -7.75
C ARG A 231 19.78 -10.78 -6.62
N SER A 232 18.93 -10.06 -5.90
CA SER A 232 19.37 -9.16 -4.84
C SER A 232 20.11 -9.91 -3.74
N ALA A 233 21.24 -9.36 -3.30
CA ALA A 233 21.99 -9.86 -2.14
C ALA A 233 21.49 -9.24 -0.82
N ARG A 234 20.52 -8.36 -0.86
CA ARG A 234 19.93 -7.65 0.28
C ARG A 234 19.37 -8.65 1.29
N PRO A 235 19.72 -8.57 2.58
CA PRO A 235 19.07 -9.40 3.60
C PRO A 235 17.59 -9.05 3.70
N VAL A 236 16.72 -10.05 3.67
CA VAL A 236 15.27 -9.87 3.73
C VAL A 236 14.68 -10.77 4.81
N THR A 237 13.95 -10.18 5.75
CA THR A 237 13.14 -10.92 6.72
C THR A 237 11.67 -10.56 6.52
N LEU A 238 10.81 -11.56 6.29
CA LEU A 238 9.36 -11.38 6.25
C LEU A 238 8.72 -11.97 7.51
N LEU A 239 7.93 -11.17 8.24
CA LEU A 239 6.98 -11.66 9.23
C LEU A 239 5.58 -11.60 8.61
N TYR A 240 4.93 -12.76 8.48
CA TYR A 240 3.59 -12.89 7.89
C TYR A 240 2.57 -13.24 8.95
N GLY A 241 1.82 -12.22 9.41
CA GLY A 241 0.79 -12.33 10.45
C GLY A 241 -0.57 -12.67 9.88
N VAL A 242 -1.23 -13.67 10.48
CA VAL A 242 -2.61 -14.06 10.19
C VAL A 242 -3.36 -14.38 11.48
N THR A 243 -4.69 -14.43 11.40
CA THR A 243 -5.50 -14.77 12.59
C THR A 243 -5.47 -16.27 12.88
N ARG A 244 -5.58 -17.15 11.87
CA ARG A 244 -5.67 -18.60 12.00
C ARG A 244 -4.77 -19.30 11.00
N ASP A 245 -4.35 -20.53 11.28
CA ASP A 245 -3.48 -21.32 10.39
C ASP A 245 -4.03 -21.40 8.95
N ARG A 246 -5.34 -21.57 8.78
CA ARG A 246 -5.99 -21.65 7.46
C ARG A 246 -5.97 -20.33 6.67
N ASP A 247 -5.63 -19.22 7.30
CA ASP A 247 -5.47 -17.91 6.67
C ASP A 247 -4.06 -17.69 6.10
N LEU A 248 -3.11 -18.59 6.39
CA LEU A 248 -1.79 -18.63 5.75
C LEU A 248 -1.95 -19.06 4.29
N VAL A 249 -1.84 -18.13 3.37
CA VAL A 249 -1.96 -18.36 1.93
C VAL A 249 -0.65 -18.05 1.22
N LYS A 250 -0.45 -18.62 0.02
CA LYS A 250 0.75 -18.40 -0.81
C LYS A 250 2.07 -18.85 -0.15
N THR A 251 2.01 -19.77 0.79
CA THR A 251 3.20 -20.32 1.46
C THR A 251 4.18 -20.95 0.48
N ASP A 252 3.68 -21.67 -0.53
CA ASP A 252 4.52 -22.27 -1.59
C ASP A 252 5.29 -21.20 -2.37
N ALA A 253 4.67 -20.05 -2.64
CA ALA A 253 5.34 -18.94 -3.31
C ALA A 253 6.42 -18.30 -2.41
N LEU A 254 6.18 -18.20 -1.10
CA LEU A 254 7.18 -17.72 -0.15
C LEU A 254 8.36 -18.68 -0.01
N GLU A 255 8.10 -19.99 0.02
CA GLU A 255 9.15 -21.02 0.03
C GLU A 255 9.97 -21.01 -1.27
N ALA A 256 9.33 -20.83 -2.42
CA ALA A 256 10.03 -20.74 -3.70
C ALA A 256 11.03 -19.55 -3.75
N VAL A 257 10.73 -18.43 -3.09
CA VAL A 257 11.64 -17.28 -2.97
C VAL A 257 12.88 -17.64 -2.15
N THR A 258 12.75 -18.52 -1.13
CA THR A 258 13.88 -18.95 -0.30
C THR A 258 15.01 -19.60 -1.13
N GLY A 259 14.65 -20.31 -2.20
CA GLY A 259 15.63 -20.87 -3.14
C GLY A 259 16.26 -19.88 -4.11
N GLN A 260 15.73 -18.65 -4.20
CA GLN A 260 16.15 -17.64 -5.16
C GLN A 260 16.89 -16.45 -4.52
N LEU A 261 16.60 -16.15 -3.26
CA LEU A 261 17.23 -15.09 -2.48
C LEU A 261 18.08 -15.69 -1.35
N PRO A 262 19.42 -15.64 -1.43
CA PRO A 262 20.29 -16.35 -0.47
C PRO A 262 20.22 -15.81 0.95
N ALA A 263 19.79 -14.56 1.15
CA ALA A 263 19.67 -13.90 2.46
C ALA A 263 18.22 -13.64 2.84
N TYR A 264 17.26 -14.43 2.31
CA TYR A 264 15.83 -14.34 2.64
C TYR A 264 15.43 -15.39 3.66
N ARG A 265 14.60 -14.95 4.59
CA ARG A 265 13.86 -15.84 5.51
C ARG A 265 12.46 -15.28 5.74
N TRP A 266 11.51 -16.16 5.97
CA TRP A 266 10.19 -15.74 6.40
C TRP A 266 9.68 -16.55 7.59
N LEU A 267 8.81 -15.94 8.39
CA LEU A 267 8.24 -16.51 9.57
C LEU A 267 6.72 -16.30 9.55
N PRO A 268 5.93 -17.38 9.54
CA PRO A 268 4.49 -17.28 9.78
C PRO A 268 4.25 -16.90 11.23
N VAL A 269 3.31 -15.99 11.49
CA VAL A 269 2.89 -15.58 12.82
C VAL A 269 1.37 -15.74 12.92
N VAL A 270 0.88 -16.57 13.84
CA VAL A 270 -0.54 -16.88 13.96
C VAL A 270 -1.08 -16.41 15.30
N ALA A 271 -2.12 -15.55 15.25
CA ALA A 271 -2.69 -14.95 16.45
C ALA A 271 -3.51 -15.94 17.29
N ASP A 272 -4.06 -17.01 16.69
CA ASP A 272 -4.84 -18.02 17.40
C ASP A 272 -3.96 -18.76 18.43
N ALA A 273 -4.32 -18.67 19.70
CA ALA A 273 -3.61 -19.33 20.78
C ALA A 273 -3.59 -20.87 20.68
N GLN A 274 -4.52 -21.45 19.90
CA GLN A 274 -4.61 -22.89 19.65
C GLN A 274 -3.81 -23.36 18.43
N SER A 275 -3.18 -22.42 17.69
CA SER A 275 -2.35 -22.72 16.54
C SER A 275 -1.18 -23.63 16.91
N GLN A 276 -0.79 -24.50 15.95
CA GLN A 276 0.43 -25.30 16.02
C GLN A 276 1.65 -24.56 15.44
N CYS A 277 1.46 -23.32 14.93
CA CYS A 277 2.56 -22.50 14.44
C CYS A 277 3.55 -22.21 15.58
N PRO A 278 4.88 -22.38 15.35
CA PRO A 278 5.89 -22.03 16.32
C PRO A 278 5.85 -20.56 16.77
N GLN A 279 5.54 -19.64 15.84
CA GLN A 279 5.39 -18.21 16.10
C GLN A 279 3.90 -17.90 16.32
N ARG A 280 3.47 -17.84 17.58
CA ARG A 280 2.12 -17.43 17.97
C ARG A 280 2.09 -15.99 18.43
N GLY A 281 0.91 -15.38 18.40
CA GLY A 281 0.69 -13.99 18.77
C GLY A 281 0.67 -13.05 17.57
N PHE A 282 1.14 -11.84 17.74
CA PHE A 282 1.15 -10.80 16.72
C PHE A 282 2.58 -10.57 16.20
N VAL A 283 2.71 -9.95 15.04
CA VAL A 283 4.03 -9.64 14.45
C VAL A 283 4.89 -8.79 15.38
N THR A 284 4.27 -7.94 16.21
CA THR A 284 4.95 -7.12 17.22
C THR A 284 5.68 -7.95 18.28
N ASP A 285 5.17 -9.14 18.61
CA ASP A 285 5.78 -10.03 19.60
C ASP A 285 7.08 -10.65 19.09
N HIS A 286 7.29 -10.61 17.78
CA HIS A 286 8.45 -11.18 17.10
C HIS A 286 9.44 -10.13 16.59
N LEU A 287 9.18 -8.84 16.83
CA LEU A 287 10.15 -7.78 16.60
C LEU A 287 11.26 -7.88 17.66
N ASN A 288 12.50 -8.03 17.20
CA ASN A 288 13.67 -8.14 18.07
C ASN A 288 14.84 -7.34 17.49
N ASP A 289 15.87 -7.11 18.30
CA ASP A 289 17.00 -6.26 17.94
C ASP A 289 17.75 -6.76 16.68
N ALA A 290 17.79 -8.08 16.48
CA ALA A 290 18.49 -8.66 15.33
C ALA A 290 17.81 -8.32 13.98
N ILE A 291 16.47 -8.18 13.94
CA ILE A 291 15.77 -7.81 12.71
C ILE A 291 15.53 -6.31 12.59
N LEU A 292 15.56 -5.58 13.71
CA LEU A 292 15.44 -4.11 13.74
C LEU A 292 16.80 -3.41 13.51
N ASN A 293 17.92 -4.12 13.73
CA ASN A 293 19.28 -3.68 13.38
C ASN A 293 19.59 -2.25 13.87
N ASP A 294 19.21 -1.92 15.11
CA ASP A 294 19.35 -0.58 15.71
C ASP A 294 18.75 0.55 14.85
N GLY A 295 17.77 0.24 14.01
CA GLY A 295 17.13 1.17 13.09
C GLY A 295 17.79 1.25 11.70
N ASP A 296 18.96 0.68 11.47
CA ASP A 296 19.55 0.61 10.12
C ASP A 296 18.89 -0.50 9.29
N VAL A 297 17.59 -0.34 9.07
CA VAL A 297 16.70 -1.26 8.36
C VAL A 297 15.65 -0.46 7.59
N ASP A 298 15.27 -0.97 6.43
CA ASP A 298 14.13 -0.48 5.67
C ASP A 298 12.91 -1.36 5.94
N ILE A 299 11.86 -0.79 6.53
CA ILE A 299 10.64 -1.50 6.92
C ILE A 299 9.52 -1.23 5.90
N TYR A 300 8.93 -2.31 5.38
CA TYR A 300 7.72 -2.28 4.56
C TYR A 300 6.61 -3.02 5.28
N LEU A 301 5.56 -2.31 5.65
CA LEU A 301 4.45 -2.82 6.47
C LEU A 301 3.14 -2.68 5.71
N CYS A 302 2.46 -3.79 5.43
CA CYS A 302 1.15 -3.78 4.81
C CYS A 302 0.18 -4.69 5.56
N GLY A 303 -0.96 -4.14 5.95
CA GLY A 303 -1.96 -4.89 6.71
C GLY A 303 -3.10 -4.03 7.26
N PRO A 304 -3.94 -4.58 8.14
CA PRO A 304 -5.05 -3.84 8.74
C PRO A 304 -4.55 -2.70 9.65
N PRO A 305 -5.32 -1.61 9.79
CA PRO A 305 -4.93 -0.45 10.60
C PRO A 305 -4.45 -0.78 12.03
N PRO A 306 -5.09 -1.69 12.79
CA PRO A 306 -4.60 -2.05 14.12
C PRO A 306 -3.17 -2.62 14.12
N MET A 307 -2.80 -3.40 13.09
CA MET A 307 -1.44 -3.94 12.96
C MET A 307 -0.43 -2.83 12.68
N VAL A 308 -0.76 -1.90 11.78
CA VAL A 308 0.13 -0.78 11.44
C VAL A 308 0.37 0.08 12.68
N ASN A 309 -0.70 0.41 13.41
CA ASN A 309 -0.60 1.21 14.63
C ASN A 309 0.22 0.49 15.71
N ALA A 310 -0.01 -0.81 15.92
CA ALA A 310 0.74 -1.60 16.90
C ALA A 310 2.24 -1.66 16.58
N VAL A 311 2.62 -1.84 15.32
CA VAL A 311 4.03 -1.84 14.89
C VAL A 311 4.65 -0.46 15.11
N SER A 312 3.97 0.61 14.71
CA SER A 312 4.45 2.00 14.90
C SER A 312 4.67 2.31 16.40
N THR A 313 3.72 1.89 17.25
CA THR A 313 3.85 2.04 18.70
C THR A 313 5.02 1.24 19.26
N ALA A 314 5.16 -0.03 18.86
CA ALA A 314 6.25 -0.90 19.30
C ALA A 314 7.65 -0.37 18.92
N LEU A 315 7.80 0.24 17.75
CA LEU A 315 9.04 0.89 17.32
C LEU A 315 9.34 2.12 18.19
N ARG A 316 8.34 2.97 18.42
CA ARG A 316 8.47 4.18 19.27
C ARG A 316 8.82 3.81 20.71
N GLU A 317 8.14 2.84 21.33
CA GLU A 317 8.41 2.39 22.70
C GLU A 317 9.82 1.81 22.88
N ARG A 318 10.38 1.22 21.83
CA ARG A 318 11.77 0.71 21.80
C ARG A 318 12.79 1.80 21.48
N GLY A 319 12.36 3.02 21.16
CA GLY A 319 13.24 4.10 20.73
C GLY A 319 13.90 3.85 19.36
N ILE A 320 13.30 3.00 18.52
CA ILE A 320 13.83 2.65 17.19
C ILE A 320 13.22 3.56 16.15
N SER A 321 14.08 4.28 15.43
CA SER A 321 13.73 5.07 14.24
C SER A 321 14.31 4.39 13.01
N PRO A 322 13.51 3.64 12.23
CA PRO A 322 14.00 2.96 11.02
C PRO A 322 14.55 3.96 10.00
N ALA A 323 15.60 3.57 9.27
CA ALA A 323 16.16 4.38 8.19
C ALA A 323 15.16 4.63 7.05
N GLY A 324 14.26 3.65 6.81
CA GLY A 324 13.10 3.79 5.94
C GLY A 324 11.90 3.10 6.56
N PHE A 325 10.74 3.77 6.56
CA PHE A 325 9.48 3.21 7.06
C PHE A 325 8.34 3.55 6.12
N TRP A 326 7.89 2.56 5.36
CA TRP A 326 6.76 2.67 4.44
C TRP A 326 5.66 1.72 4.87
N TYR A 327 4.43 2.22 4.93
CA TYR A 327 3.29 1.38 5.29
C TYR A 327 2.07 1.67 4.44
N GLU A 328 1.22 0.67 4.29
CA GLU A 328 -0.08 0.76 3.64
C GLU A 328 -1.14 0.10 4.52
N LYS A 329 -2.21 0.84 4.81
CA LYS A 329 -3.34 0.37 5.62
C LYS A 329 -4.42 -0.21 4.71
N PHE A 330 -4.70 -1.50 4.84
CA PHE A 330 -5.80 -2.13 4.11
C PHE A 330 -7.11 -1.94 4.86
N ILE A 331 -7.88 -0.95 4.43
CA ILE A 331 -9.18 -0.59 5.00
C ILE A 331 -10.28 -1.18 4.13
N ALA A 332 -11.28 -1.82 4.74
CA ALA A 332 -12.47 -2.22 4.01
C ALA A 332 -13.24 -0.97 3.59
N SER A 333 -13.42 -0.76 2.29
CA SER A 333 -14.25 0.35 1.79
C SER A 333 -15.64 0.24 2.39
N GLN A 334 -16.09 1.26 3.09
CA GLN A 334 -17.47 1.32 3.55
C GLN A 334 -18.39 1.34 2.31
N SER A 335 -19.38 0.46 2.27
CA SER A 335 -20.47 0.61 1.33
C SER A 335 -21.13 1.95 1.65
N ALA A 336 -21.11 2.90 0.71
CA ALA A 336 -21.98 4.06 0.83
C ALA A 336 -23.38 3.51 1.10
N ALA A 337 -23.93 3.83 2.28
CA ALA A 337 -25.31 3.55 2.58
C ALA A 337 -26.14 4.23 1.50
N ALA A 338 -26.97 3.43 0.81
CA ALA A 338 -27.89 3.90 -0.22
C ALA A 338 -28.97 4.78 0.39
#